data_02faa618f56c8ee082346d8b0f9d92e9
#
_entry.id   02faa618f56c8ee082346d8b0f9d92e9
#
_cell.length_a   1.000
_cell.length_b   1.000
_cell.length_c   1.000
_cell.angle_alpha   90.00
_cell.angle_beta   90.00
_cell.angle_gamma   90.00
#
_symmetry.space_group_name_H-M   'P 1'
#
loop_
_entity.id
_entity.type
_entity.pdbx_description
1 polymer ?
#
loop_
_entity_poly.entity_id
_entity_poly.type
_entity_poly.pdbx_seq_one_letter_code
_entity_poly.pdbx_strand_id
1 'polypeptide(L)'
;SSDLSIPIIIMAIVFGWIGALKALWITTLMFVADLILVAVHKKSKRLGDLAAGTLLIQANPKGNLEDTIFMEVSDSYIPVFPQVMRLSDRDINTIKGILDTGRQTGHIQMVENASNRVKNVLAIQDAMPAFDFLETLLKDYNYLSTKG
;
A
#
# COMPACT_ATOMS: atom_id res chain seq x y z
N SER A 1 -58.65 -38.35 -6.35
CA SER A 1 -57.74 -37.61 -5.43
C SER A 1 -56.26 -37.50 -5.91
N SER A 2 -55.97 -38.00 -7.12
CA SER A 2 -54.62 -38.01 -7.68
C SER A 2 -54.23 -36.72 -8.48
N ASP A 3 -55.21 -35.86 -8.74
CA ASP A 3 -55.01 -34.72 -9.63
C ASP A 3 -54.44 -33.45 -8.92
N LEU A 4 -54.44 -33.46 -7.58
CA LEU A 4 -53.95 -32.32 -6.80
C LEU A 4 -52.44 -32.41 -6.48
N SER A 5 -51.83 -33.61 -6.56
CA SER A 5 -50.45 -33.83 -6.24
C SER A 5 -49.48 -33.36 -7.34
N ILE A 6 -49.89 -33.43 -8.59
CA ILE A 6 -49.07 -33.01 -9.76
C ILE A 6 -48.79 -31.50 -9.74
N PRO A 7 -49.78 -30.60 -9.57
CA PRO A 7 -49.51 -29.17 -9.53
C PRO A 7 -48.65 -28.76 -8.32
N ILE A 8 -48.77 -29.43 -7.18
CA ILE A 8 -47.93 -29.16 -6.00
C ILE A 8 -46.47 -29.54 -6.26
N ILE A 9 -46.24 -30.68 -6.93
CA ILE A 9 -44.89 -31.12 -7.28
C ILE A 9 -44.26 -30.15 -8.29
N ILE A 10 -44.97 -29.73 -9.31
CA ILE A 10 -44.52 -28.77 -10.31
C ILE A 10 -44.18 -27.43 -9.63
N MET A 11 -45.03 -26.96 -8.73
CA MET A 11 -44.83 -25.72 -8.00
C MET A 11 -43.60 -25.78 -7.09
N ALA A 12 -43.34 -26.90 -6.41
CA ALA A 12 -42.16 -27.13 -5.61
C ALA A 12 -40.87 -27.14 -6.44
N ILE A 13 -40.91 -27.76 -7.63
CA ILE A 13 -39.77 -27.79 -8.55
C ILE A 13 -39.47 -26.37 -9.08
N VAL A 14 -40.49 -25.64 -9.52
CA VAL A 14 -40.34 -24.27 -10.03
C VAL A 14 -39.80 -23.33 -8.94
N PHE A 15 -40.28 -23.46 -7.70
CA PHE A 15 -39.80 -22.65 -6.56
C PHE A 15 -38.39 -23.01 -6.20
N GLY A 16 -37.98 -24.27 -6.27
CA GLY A 16 -36.61 -24.73 -6.07
C GLY A 16 -35.66 -24.18 -7.13
N TRP A 17 -36.04 -24.16 -8.38
CA TRP A 17 -35.25 -23.62 -9.49
C TRP A 17 -35.06 -22.11 -9.38
N ILE A 18 -36.10 -21.37 -8.99
CA ILE A 18 -35.99 -19.91 -8.75
C ILE A 18 -35.04 -19.61 -7.59
N GLY A 19 -35.10 -20.43 -6.53
CA GLY A 19 -34.17 -20.32 -5.40
C GLY A 19 -32.71 -20.58 -5.79
N ALA A 20 -32.47 -21.63 -6.58
CA ALA A 20 -31.18 -21.98 -7.10
C ALA A 20 -30.56 -20.89 -8.00
N LEU A 21 -31.38 -20.34 -8.90
CA LEU A 21 -30.97 -19.23 -9.76
C LEU A 21 -30.62 -17.99 -8.98
N LYS A 22 -31.39 -17.61 -7.96
CA LYS A 22 -31.08 -16.48 -7.08
C LYS A 22 -29.79 -16.72 -6.30
N ALA A 23 -29.58 -17.91 -5.76
CA ALA A 23 -28.34 -18.26 -5.05
C ALA A 23 -27.12 -18.18 -5.97
N LEU A 24 -27.26 -18.64 -7.22
CA LEU A 24 -26.20 -18.56 -8.22
C LEU A 24 -25.83 -17.09 -8.56
N TRP A 25 -26.81 -16.23 -8.70
CA TRP A 25 -26.60 -14.81 -8.95
C TRP A 25 -25.90 -14.12 -7.78
N ILE A 26 -26.29 -14.43 -6.55
CA ILE A 26 -25.69 -13.85 -5.34
C ILE A 26 -24.23 -14.31 -5.20
N THR A 27 -23.95 -15.60 -5.41
CA THR A 27 -22.56 -16.13 -5.35
C THR A 27 -21.68 -15.55 -6.45
N THR A 28 -22.20 -15.36 -7.66
CA THR A 28 -21.46 -14.73 -8.76
C THR A 28 -21.15 -13.27 -8.44
N LEU A 29 -22.10 -12.53 -7.87
CA LEU A 29 -21.94 -11.13 -7.50
C LEU A 29 -20.92 -10.97 -6.37
N MET A 30 -20.91 -11.86 -5.37
CA MET A 30 -19.91 -11.90 -4.32
C MET A 30 -18.52 -12.23 -4.86
N PHE A 31 -18.43 -13.18 -5.80
CA PHE A 31 -17.15 -13.55 -6.41
C PHE A 31 -16.55 -12.39 -7.23
N VAL A 32 -17.37 -11.64 -7.96
CA VAL A 32 -16.95 -10.45 -8.71
C VAL A 32 -16.51 -9.35 -7.75
N ALA A 33 -17.23 -9.15 -6.64
CA ALA A 33 -16.85 -8.18 -5.60
C ALA A 33 -15.49 -8.53 -4.96
N ASP A 34 -15.26 -9.81 -4.64
CA ASP A 34 -13.99 -10.30 -4.13
C ASP A 34 -12.86 -10.11 -5.14
N LEU A 35 -13.11 -10.34 -6.43
CA LEU A 35 -12.13 -10.15 -7.49
C LEU A 35 -11.75 -8.67 -7.64
N ILE A 36 -12.72 -7.78 -7.57
CA ILE A 36 -12.49 -6.32 -7.59
C ILE A 36 -11.73 -5.90 -6.33
N LEU A 37 -12.11 -6.42 -5.16
CA LEU A 37 -11.42 -6.15 -3.90
C LEU A 37 -9.96 -6.60 -3.94
N VAL A 38 -9.69 -7.78 -4.49
CA VAL A 38 -8.32 -8.31 -4.67
C VAL A 38 -7.54 -7.48 -5.69
N ALA A 39 -8.17 -7.05 -6.79
CA ALA A 39 -7.51 -6.23 -7.81
C ALA A 39 -7.16 -4.83 -7.29
N VAL A 40 -8.07 -4.20 -6.54
CA VAL A 40 -7.84 -2.91 -5.90
C VAL A 40 -6.81 -3.04 -4.78
N HIS A 41 -6.88 -4.10 -3.96
CA HIS A 41 -5.92 -4.38 -2.90
C HIS A 41 -4.52 -4.71 -3.43
N LYS A 42 -4.40 -5.32 -4.60
CA LYS A 42 -3.09 -5.67 -5.17
C LYS A 42 -2.26 -4.44 -5.57
N LYS A 43 -2.91 -3.32 -5.86
CA LYS A 43 -2.25 -2.06 -6.18
C LYS A 43 -1.96 -1.20 -4.95
N SER A 44 -2.74 -1.36 -3.88
CA SER A 44 -2.66 -0.58 -2.64
C SER A 44 -1.84 -1.27 -1.52
N LYS A 45 -1.69 -2.59 -1.56
CA LYS A 45 -0.99 -3.37 -0.52
C LYS A 45 0.51 -3.16 -0.46
N ARG A 46 1.14 -2.59 -1.48
CA ARG A 46 2.61 -2.51 -1.53
C ARG A 46 3.20 -1.46 -0.58
N LEU A 47 2.44 -0.42 -0.24
CA LEU A 47 2.89 0.64 0.66
C LEU A 47 1.99 0.83 1.89
N GLY A 48 0.71 0.49 1.81
CA GLY A 48 -0.20 0.47 2.96
C GLY A 48 0.24 -0.51 4.06
N ASP A 49 0.90 -1.61 3.68
CA ASP A 49 1.48 -2.60 4.60
C ASP A 49 2.74 -2.08 5.30
N LEU A 50 3.42 -1.09 4.69
CA LEU A 50 4.52 -0.36 5.33
C LEU A 50 3.98 0.48 6.49
N ALA A 51 2.85 1.14 6.29
CA ALA A 51 2.18 1.93 7.33
C ALA A 51 1.58 1.06 8.44
N ALA A 52 0.98 -0.09 8.10
CA ALA A 52 0.36 -0.98 9.08
C ALA A 52 1.38 -1.73 9.96
N GLY A 53 2.57 -2.04 9.43
CA GLY A 53 3.64 -2.70 10.20
C GLY A 53 4.38 -1.76 11.16
N THR A 54 4.29 -0.45 10.95
CA THR A 54 4.96 0.57 11.78
C THR A 54 4.00 1.30 12.73
N LEU A 55 2.69 1.11 12.58
CA LEU A 55 1.65 1.82 13.36
C LEU A 55 1.48 1.32 14.80
N LEU A 56 2.26 0.33 15.25
CA LEU A 56 2.32 -0.07 16.66
C LEU A 56 3.27 0.78 17.49
N ILE A 57 3.97 1.74 16.90
CA ILE A 57 4.72 2.75 17.64
C ILE A 57 3.92 4.04 17.49
N GLN A 58 3.29 4.43 18.58
CA GLN A 58 2.56 5.67 18.79
C GLN A 58 3.32 6.86 18.15
N ALA A 59 2.99 7.18 16.91
CA ALA A 59 3.44 8.41 16.29
C ALA A 59 2.67 9.55 16.97
N ASN A 60 3.30 10.18 17.94
CA ASN A 60 2.84 11.41 18.56
C ASN A 60 2.78 12.50 17.48
N PRO A 61 1.59 13.01 17.08
CA PRO A 61 1.48 13.95 15.97
C PRO A 61 1.82 15.40 16.36
N LYS A 62 2.74 15.60 17.31
CA LYS A 62 3.28 16.89 17.72
C LYS A 62 4.74 17.08 17.34
N GLY A 63 5.11 16.66 16.15
CA GLY A 63 6.32 17.11 15.49
C GLY A 63 5.94 18.28 14.58
N ASN A 64 6.44 19.46 14.90
CA ASN A 64 6.33 20.69 14.11
C ASN A 64 6.47 20.41 12.62
N LEU A 65 5.46 20.84 11.85
CA LEU A 65 5.49 20.90 10.39
C LEU A 65 6.50 21.91 9.82
N GLU A 66 7.34 22.50 10.68
CA GLU A 66 8.24 23.59 10.31
C GLU A 66 9.73 23.20 10.20
N ASP A 67 10.13 22.01 10.62
CA ASP A 67 11.46 21.50 10.27
C ASP A 67 11.43 20.72 8.95
N THR A 68 10.99 21.38 7.91
CA THR A 68 11.42 21.06 6.56
C THR A 68 12.89 21.41 6.52
N ILE A 69 13.76 20.46 6.82
CA ILE A 69 15.18 20.55 6.48
C ILE A 69 15.20 20.63 4.95
N PHE A 70 15.15 21.85 4.42
CA PHE A 70 15.64 22.15 3.09
C PHE A 70 17.14 21.82 3.18
N MET A 71 17.51 20.59 2.87
CA MET A 71 18.87 20.32 2.47
C MET A 71 19.07 21.16 1.22
N GLU A 72 19.83 22.24 1.32
CA GLU A 72 20.32 22.97 0.17
C GLU A 72 21.09 21.97 -0.69
N VAL A 73 20.37 21.38 -1.63
CA VAL A 73 20.97 20.49 -2.61
C VAL A 73 21.63 21.43 -3.63
N SER A 74 22.94 21.38 -3.71
CA SER A 74 23.71 22.21 -4.62
C SER A 74 23.18 22.01 -6.06
N ASP A 75 23.20 23.08 -6.87
CA ASP A 75 22.70 23.05 -8.25
C ASP A 75 23.38 22.00 -9.16
N SER A 76 24.48 21.42 -8.70
CA SER A 76 25.23 20.36 -9.40
C SER A 76 24.90 18.93 -8.92
N TYR A 77 23.87 18.76 -8.10
CA TYR A 77 23.51 17.43 -7.60
C TYR A 77 22.95 16.55 -8.73
N ILE A 78 23.46 15.33 -8.82
CA ILE A 78 22.98 14.33 -9.78
C ILE A 78 22.16 13.29 -8.99
N PRO A 79 20.87 13.15 -9.25
CA PRO A 79 20.04 12.15 -8.59
C PRO A 79 20.53 10.73 -8.84
N VAL A 80 20.67 9.95 -7.79
CA VAL A 80 21.13 8.55 -7.86
C VAL A 80 19.94 7.64 -8.21
N PHE A 81 18.77 7.93 -7.67
CA PHE A 81 17.56 7.11 -7.81
C PHE A 81 16.38 7.92 -8.37
N PRO A 82 16.38 8.29 -9.66
CA PRO A 82 15.29 9.07 -10.26
C PRO A 82 13.94 8.36 -10.18
N GLN A 83 13.92 7.03 -9.95
CA GLN A 83 12.71 6.23 -9.75
C GLN A 83 11.91 6.65 -8.51
N VAL A 84 12.49 7.44 -7.61
CA VAL A 84 11.82 7.98 -6.42
C VAL A 84 10.55 8.76 -6.77
N MET A 85 10.49 9.38 -7.93
CA MET A 85 9.30 10.11 -8.41
C MET A 85 8.07 9.22 -8.63
N ARG A 86 8.23 7.89 -8.55
CA ARG A 86 7.11 6.93 -8.58
C ARG A 86 6.43 6.77 -7.22
N LEU A 87 7.05 7.28 -6.15
CA LEU A 87 6.48 7.32 -4.82
C LEU A 87 5.56 8.54 -4.68
N SER A 88 4.53 8.41 -3.85
CA SER A 88 3.67 9.53 -3.50
C SER A 88 4.28 10.35 -2.36
N ASP A 89 3.84 11.60 -2.20
CA ASP A 89 4.23 12.46 -1.07
C ASP A 89 3.98 11.80 0.28
N ARG A 90 2.92 11.01 0.37
CA ARG A 90 2.59 10.24 1.57
C ARG A 90 3.64 9.19 1.89
N ASP A 91 4.16 8.52 0.86
CA ASP A 91 5.20 7.51 1.02
C ASP A 91 6.52 8.15 1.46
N ILE A 92 6.86 9.29 0.87
CA ILE A 92 8.04 10.09 1.23
C ILE A 92 7.97 10.53 2.70
N ASN A 93 6.82 11.05 3.14
CA ASN A 93 6.62 11.44 4.53
C ASN A 93 6.72 10.24 5.49
N THR A 94 6.24 9.07 5.07
CA THR A 94 6.37 7.83 5.85
C THR A 94 7.83 7.41 5.98
N ILE A 95 8.61 7.46 4.90
CA ILE A 95 10.04 7.15 4.89
C ILE A 95 10.80 8.10 5.81
N LYS A 96 10.50 9.41 5.75
CA LYS A 96 11.07 10.41 6.65
C LYS A 96 10.79 10.08 8.12
N GLY A 97 9.53 9.77 8.46
CA GLY A 97 9.15 9.39 9.82
C GLY A 97 9.87 8.13 10.33
N ILE A 98 10.08 7.15 9.46
CA ILE A 98 10.84 5.93 9.79
C ILE A 98 12.30 6.24 10.06
N LEU A 99 12.94 7.08 9.25
CA LEU A 99 14.32 7.51 9.45
C LEU A 99 14.48 8.28 10.77
N ASP A 100 13.61 9.23 11.05
CA ASP A 100 13.64 10.02 12.27
C ASP A 100 13.44 9.15 13.50
N THR A 101 12.46 8.25 13.47
CA THR A 101 12.24 7.28 14.56
C THR A 101 13.44 6.35 14.73
N GLY A 102 13.98 5.81 13.63
CA GLY A 102 15.14 4.94 13.66
C GLY A 102 16.38 5.59 14.28
N ARG A 103 16.60 6.89 14.00
CA ARG A 103 17.68 7.67 14.61
C ARG A 103 17.47 7.92 16.10
N GLN A 104 16.25 8.24 16.51
CA GLN A 104 15.93 8.55 17.91
C GLN A 104 15.90 7.32 18.80
N THR A 105 15.39 6.21 18.31
CA THR A 105 15.13 5.00 19.11
C THR A 105 16.15 3.90 18.89
N GLY A 106 17.02 4.01 17.88
CA GLY A 106 18.00 2.99 17.50
C GLY A 106 17.37 1.73 16.90
N HIS A 107 16.12 1.78 16.45
CA HIS A 107 15.43 0.64 15.81
C HIS A 107 15.91 0.42 14.36
N ILE A 108 17.15 -0.06 14.23
CA ILE A 108 17.80 -0.32 12.92
C ILE A 108 16.97 -1.29 12.07
N GLN A 109 16.40 -2.32 12.68
CA GLN A 109 15.60 -3.32 11.97
C GLN A 109 14.39 -2.72 11.23
N MET A 110 13.77 -1.68 11.79
CA MET A 110 12.65 -1.00 11.16
C MET A 110 13.10 -0.27 9.90
N VAL A 111 14.25 0.39 9.96
CA VAL A 111 14.84 1.12 8.82
C VAL A 111 15.28 0.14 7.72
N GLU A 112 15.88 -1.00 8.08
CA GLU A 112 16.25 -2.05 7.13
C GLU A 112 15.02 -2.63 6.42
N ASN A 113 13.97 -2.93 7.16
CA ASN A 113 12.72 -3.45 6.58
C ASN A 113 12.09 -2.44 5.61
N ALA A 114 12.08 -1.17 5.97
CA ALA A 114 11.59 -0.09 5.11
C ALA A 114 12.44 0.04 3.84
N SER A 115 13.77 0.06 3.99
CA SER A 115 14.70 0.13 2.86
C SER A 115 14.50 -1.02 1.88
N ASN A 116 14.42 -2.25 2.38
CA ASN A 116 14.21 -3.44 1.56
C ASN A 116 12.88 -3.39 0.81
N ARG A 117 11.81 -2.90 1.44
CA ARG A 117 10.52 -2.73 0.78
C ARG A 117 10.55 -1.67 -0.31
N VAL A 118 11.17 -0.54 -0.05
CA VAL A 118 11.31 0.54 -1.03
C VAL A 118 12.15 0.07 -2.22
N LYS A 119 13.27 -0.62 -1.97
CA LYS A 119 14.09 -1.23 -3.01
C LYS A 119 13.27 -2.17 -3.90
N ASN A 120 12.45 -3.02 -3.31
CA ASN A 120 11.58 -3.94 -4.05
C ASN A 120 10.50 -3.21 -4.87
N VAL A 121 9.87 -2.18 -4.31
CA VAL A 121 8.82 -1.40 -5.01
C VAL A 121 9.38 -0.63 -6.20
N LEU A 122 10.55 -0.04 -6.04
CA LEU A 122 11.21 0.73 -7.08
C LEU A 122 12.06 -0.14 -8.03
N ALA A 123 12.18 -1.45 -7.75
CA ALA A 123 13.03 -2.38 -8.47
C ALA A 123 14.51 -1.93 -8.49
N ILE A 124 14.99 -1.38 -7.37
CA ILE A 124 16.36 -0.94 -7.20
C ILE A 124 17.16 -2.09 -6.57
N GLN A 125 18.28 -2.45 -7.21
CA GLN A 125 19.25 -3.39 -6.67
C GLN A 125 20.51 -2.60 -6.29
N ASP A 126 20.62 -2.24 -5.04
CA ASP A 126 21.75 -1.50 -4.50
C ASP A 126 22.19 -2.11 -3.16
N ALA A 127 23.50 -2.12 -2.92
CA ALA A 127 24.11 -2.64 -1.69
C ALA A 127 24.29 -1.57 -0.60
N MET A 128 23.81 -0.35 -0.83
CA MET A 128 23.91 0.75 0.10
C MET A 128 23.23 0.43 1.44
N PRO A 129 23.83 0.82 2.59
CA PRO A 129 23.21 0.67 3.89
C PRO A 129 21.82 1.31 3.94
N ALA A 130 20.93 0.75 4.75
CA ALA A 130 19.52 1.13 4.78
C ALA A 130 19.30 2.63 5.08
N PHE A 131 20.05 3.19 6.03
CA PHE A 131 19.97 4.61 6.37
C PHE A 131 20.43 5.50 5.20
N ASP A 132 21.58 5.21 4.64
CA ASP A 132 22.16 5.99 3.54
C ASP A 132 21.29 5.93 2.29
N PHE A 133 20.73 4.75 2.00
CA PHE A 133 19.81 4.55 0.89
C PHE A 133 18.55 5.43 1.03
N LEU A 134 17.87 5.35 2.18
CA LEU A 134 16.65 6.11 2.39
C LEU A 134 16.92 7.62 2.46
N GLU A 135 18.03 8.03 3.00
CA GLU A 135 18.44 9.44 3.03
C GLU A 135 18.76 9.98 1.64
N THR A 136 19.49 9.21 0.83
CA THR A 136 19.76 9.56 -0.58
C THR A 136 18.48 9.65 -1.38
N LEU A 137 17.54 8.71 -1.15
CA LEU A 137 16.25 8.71 -1.80
C LEU A 137 15.43 9.98 -1.49
N LEU A 138 15.44 10.44 -0.24
CA LEU A 138 14.78 11.69 0.15
C LEU A 138 15.44 12.91 -0.49
N LYS A 139 16.77 12.93 -0.59
CA LYS A 139 17.52 13.99 -1.28
C LYS A 139 17.14 14.05 -2.77
N ASP A 140 17.10 12.89 -3.42
CA ASP A 140 16.73 12.78 -4.82
C ASP A 140 15.30 13.27 -5.07
N TYR A 141 14.36 12.90 -4.19
CA TYR A 141 12.99 13.38 -4.28
C TYR A 141 12.90 14.91 -4.15
N ASN A 142 13.54 15.48 -3.15
CA ASN A 142 13.54 16.92 -2.94
C ASN A 142 14.14 17.66 -4.15
N TYR A 143 15.23 17.17 -4.69
CA TYR A 143 15.87 17.77 -5.86
C TYR A 143 14.97 17.71 -7.10
N LEU A 144 14.40 16.57 -7.39
CA LEU A 144 13.56 16.37 -8.57
C LEU A 144 12.21 17.09 -8.45
N SER A 145 11.61 17.14 -7.26
CA SER A 145 10.35 17.85 -7.02
C SER A 145 10.48 19.37 -7.08
N THR A 146 11.68 19.90 -6.85
CA THR A 146 11.92 21.35 -6.93
C THR A 146 12.22 21.81 -8.34
N LYS A 147 12.72 20.93 -9.22
CA LYS A 147 13.07 21.25 -10.61
C LYS A 147 11.98 20.90 -11.64
N GLY A 148 10.93 20.19 -11.25
CA GLY A 148 9.79 19.84 -12.09
C GLY A 148 8.64 20.80 -11.89
#